data_a5cd313ab2a12c611bdf30ddd20c8c01
#
_entry.id   a5cd313ab2a12c611bdf30ddd20c8c01
#
_cell.length_a   1.000
_cell.length_b   1.000
_cell.length_c   1.000
_cell.angle_alpha   90.00
_cell.angle_beta   90.00
_cell.angle_gamma   90.00
#
_symmetry.space_group_name_H-M   'P 1'
#
loop_
_entity.id
_entity.type
_entity.pdbx_description
1 polymer ?
#
loop_
_entity_poly.entity_id
_entity_poly.type
_entity_poly.pdbx_seq_one_letter_code
_entity_poly.pdbx_strand_id
1 'polypeptide(L)'
;STGILIYQSESIEKTKDIVSRVTFDLFILDDNLEHDSDGYYLVQMIREKYPLVPIIFFSSKKEEEDIIAALEMGVDSYITKPFSLNVFKAQVIASLNRARMIRKQLNIYKKEELQVGDFRFDYGRYQLFKKDLPISLSSKEVQLIQFFLENPEQVFSKEQIYSSVWGTGDVDANTIMVFINRLRSKLEENPKEPCYLRTVWGIGYTFTPDGCVQKK
;
A
#
# COMPACT_ATOMS: atom_id res chain seq x y z
N SER A 1 -13.70 21.00 -15.05
CA SER A 1 -12.30 20.67 -15.30
C SER A 1 -11.67 20.25 -13.98
N THR A 2 -11.27 19.01 -13.86
CA THR A 2 -10.46 18.54 -12.75
C THR A 2 -9.06 19.13 -12.96
N GLY A 3 -8.71 20.18 -12.20
CA GLY A 3 -7.41 20.81 -12.27
C GLY A 3 -6.33 19.85 -11.74
N ILE A 4 -5.76 19.02 -12.62
CA ILE A 4 -4.59 18.20 -12.34
C ILE A 4 -3.37 18.98 -12.81
N LEU A 5 -2.43 19.24 -11.90
CA LEU A 5 -1.14 19.79 -12.21
C LEU A 5 -0.14 18.64 -12.34
N ILE A 6 0.56 18.58 -13.47
CA ILE A 6 1.51 17.51 -13.79
C ILE A 6 2.92 18.08 -13.79
N TYR A 7 3.81 17.43 -13.05
CA TYR A 7 5.24 17.64 -13.10
C TYR A 7 5.88 16.43 -13.78
N GLN A 8 6.74 16.68 -14.75
CA GLN A 8 7.48 15.63 -15.45
C GLN A 8 8.96 15.74 -15.15
N SER A 9 9.60 14.60 -14.94
CA SER A 9 11.05 14.50 -14.75
C SER A 9 11.59 13.30 -15.51
N GLU A 10 12.78 13.48 -16.10
CA GLU A 10 13.46 12.48 -16.91
C GLU A 10 14.73 11.95 -16.24
N SER A 11 15.07 12.45 -15.05
CA SER A 11 16.25 11.99 -14.31
C SER A 11 15.99 11.91 -12.80
N ILE A 12 16.71 11.03 -12.13
CA ILE A 12 16.63 10.85 -10.67
C ILE A 12 16.94 12.17 -9.94
N GLU A 13 17.96 12.90 -10.37
CA GLU A 13 18.37 14.15 -9.72
C GLU A 13 17.28 15.22 -9.80
N LYS A 14 16.69 15.42 -10.99
CA LYS A 14 15.57 16.35 -11.16
C LYS A 14 14.36 15.89 -10.34
N THR A 15 14.09 14.59 -10.28
CA THR A 15 13.00 14.03 -9.48
C THR A 15 13.22 14.33 -8.01
N LYS A 16 14.43 14.13 -7.48
CA LYS A 16 14.79 14.47 -6.08
C LYS A 16 14.54 15.94 -5.78
N ASP A 17 14.99 16.82 -6.66
CA ASP A 17 14.81 18.27 -6.49
C ASP A 17 13.33 18.64 -6.44
N ILE A 18 12.53 18.19 -7.40
CA ILE A 18 11.09 18.45 -7.45
C ILE A 18 10.38 17.88 -6.22
N VAL A 19 10.64 16.62 -5.88
CA VAL A 19 10.06 15.94 -4.72
C VAL A 19 10.43 16.61 -3.41
N SER A 20 11.60 17.27 -3.34
CA SER A 20 12.01 18.02 -2.14
C SER A 20 11.17 19.28 -1.90
N ARG A 21 10.66 19.92 -2.96
CA ARG A 21 10.00 21.25 -2.93
C ARG A 21 8.50 21.20 -3.07
N VAL A 22 7.96 20.16 -3.69
CA VAL A 22 6.52 20.04 -4.02
C VAL A 22 5.95 18.81 -3.36
N THR A 23 4.70 18.93 -2.87
CA THR A 23 3.92 17.79 -2.38
C THR A 23 3.05 17.24 -3.50
N PHE A 24 2.92 15.91 -3.56
CA PHE A 24 2.21 15.22 -4.61
C PHE A 24 1.04 14.40 -4.06
N ASP A 25 0.01 14.23 -4.89
CA ASP A 25 -1.15 13.39 -4.60
C ASP A 25 -1.07 12.01 -5.28
N LEU A 26 -0.15 11.84 -6.24
CA LEU A 26 0.08 10.61 -6.98
C LEU A 26 1.46 10.67 -7.64
N PHE A 27 2.16 9.56 -7.65
CA PHE A 27 3.36 9.33 -8.47
C PHE A 27 3.08 8.34 -9.59
N ILE A 28 3.62 8.62 -10.75
CA ILE A 28 3.60 7.74 -11.90
C ILE A 28 5.04 7.54 -12.32
N LEU A 29 5.52 6.32 -12.26
CA LEU A 29 6.89 5.96 -12.58
C LEU A 29 6.92 5.09 -13.83
N ASP A 30 7.90 5.30 -14.68
CA ASP A 30 8.17 4.51 -15.88
C ASP A 30 9.45 3.68 -15.65
N ASP A 31 9.50 2.48 -16.22
CA ASP A 31 10.71 1.64 -16.24
C ASP A 31 11.75 2.10 -17.24
N ASN A 32 11.40 2.99 -18.20
CA ASN A 32 12.32 3.59 -19.17
C ASN A 32 13.19 4.69 -18.54
N LEU A 33 13.88 4.40 -17.45
CA LEU A 33 14.92 5.24 -16.87
C LEU A 33 16.29 4.75 -17.36
N GLU A 34 17.33 5.55 -17.11
CA GLU A 34 18.69 5.28 -17.63
C GLU A 34 19.23 3.89 -17.22
N HIS A 35 18.81 3.39 -16.05
CA HIS A 35 19.17 2.05 -15.55
C HIS A 35 17.95 1.33 -15.00
N ASP A 36 17.89 0.02 -15.17
CA ASP A 36 16.81 -0.86 -14.71
C ASP A 36 16.51 -0.75 -13.19
N SER A 37 17.52 -0.39 -12.40
CA SER A 37 17.41 -0.20 -10.95
C SER A 37 16.81 1.15 -10.53
N ASP A 38 16.75 2.12 -11.43
CA ASP A 38 16.40 3.51 -11.11
C ASP A 38 14.94 3.66 -10.68
N GLY A 39 14.03 2.90 -11.32
CA GLY A 39 12.62 2.87 -10.96
C GLY A 39 12.41 2.39 -9.52
N TYR A 40 13.10 1.35 -9.13
CA TYR A 40 13.05 0.78 -7.78
C TYR A 40 13.63 1.72 -6.73
N TYR A 41 14.75 2.36 -7.05
CA TYR A 41 15.34 3.38 -6.19
C TYR A 41 14.38 4.55 -5.95
N LEU A 42 13.70 5.03 -7.01
CA LEU A 42 12.69 6.09 -6.88
C LEU A 42 11.51 5.66 -6.01
N VAL A 43 11.04 4.41 -6.13
CA VAL A 43 9.97 3.89 -5.27
C VAL A 43 10.37 3.97 -3.80
N GLN A 44 11.56 3.52 -3.44
CA GLN A 44 12.06 3.57 -2.06
C GLN A 44 12.15 5.00 -1.55
N MET A 45 12.81 5.89 -2.31
CA MET A 45 12.95 7.30 -1.97
C MET A 45 11.59 8.00 -1.78
N ILE A 46 10.62 7.72 -2.66
CA ILE A 46 9.27 8.27 -2.55
C ILE A 46 8.58 7.72 -1.31
N ARG A 47 8.72 6.43 -0.99
CA ARG A 47 8.10 5.81 0.18
C ARG A 47 8.63 6.35 1.50
N GLU A 48 9.91 6.66 1.57
CA GLU A 48 10.50 7.30 2.75
C GLU A 48 9.85 8.65 3.05
N LYS A 49 9.61 9.47 2.02
CA LYS A 49 9.05 10.81 2.18
C LYS A 49 7.53 10.85 2.14
N TYR A 50 6.93 10.02 1.29
CA TYR A 50 5.49 9.97 1.02
C TYR A 50 4.93 8.56 1.21
N PRO A 51 4.84 8.05 2.44
CA PRO A 51 4.44 6.66 2.69
C PRO A 51 3.02 6.34 2.20
N LEU A 52 2.13 7.35 2.11
CA LEU A 52 0.72 7.16 1.81
C LEU A 52 0.31 7.59 0.39
N VAL A 53 1.18 8.27 -0.34
CA VAL A 53 0.84 8.74 -1.69
C VAL A 53 0.88 7.55 -2.65
N PRO A 54 -0.18 7.31 -3.46
CA PRO A 54 -0.19 6.19 -4.39
C PRO A 54 0.90 6.31 -5.45
N ILE A 55 1.52 5.18 -5.78
CA ILE A 55 2.51 5.03 -6.85
C ILE A 55 1.95 4.07 -7.89
N ILE A 56 1.84 4.53 -9.14
CA ILE A 56 1.55 3.71 -10.31
C ILE A 56 2.86 3.48 -11.07
N PHE A 57 3.20 2.24 -11.36
CA PHE A 57 4.41 1.88 -12.08
C PHE A 57 4.07 1.34 -13.47
N PHE A 58 4.72 1.88 -14.49
CA PHE A 58 4.60 1.41 -15.87
C PHE A 58 5.81 0.60 -16.25
N SER A 59 5.58 -0.55 -16.88
CA SER A 59 6.69 -1.38 -17.33
C SER A 59 6.37 -2.19 -18.57
N SER A 60 7.39 -2.43 -19.36
CA SER A 60 7.36 -3.39 -20.47
C SER A 60 7.53 -4.83 -20.00
N LYS A 61 8.00 -5.03 -18.75
CA LYS A 61 8.20 -6.34 -18.14
C LYS A 61 6.84 -6.91 -17.75
N LYS A 62 6.58 -8.16 -18.14
CA LYS A 62 5.28 -8.83 -17.95
C LYS A 62 5.38 -10.09 -17.10
N GLU A 63 6.60 -10.48 -16.76
CA GLU A 63 6.82 -11.67 -15.96
C GLU A 63 6.27 -11.46 -14.54
N GLU A 64 5.69 -12.51 -14.00
CA GLU A 64 5.06 -12.47 -12.67
C GLU A 64 6.06 -12.03 -11.60
N GLU A 65 7.32 -12.46 -11.72
CA GLU A 65 8.40 -12.13 -10.80
C GLU A 65 8.70 -10.62 -10.76
N ASP A 66 8.71 -9.94 -11.92
CA ASP A 66 8.92 -8.49 -12.01
C ASP A 66 7.76 -7.71 -11.38
N ILE A 67 6.52 -8.18 -11.61
CA ILE A 67 5.32 -7.58 -11.03
C ILE A 67 5.33 -7.73 -9.51
N ILE A 68 5.64 -8.92 -9.01
CA ILE A 68 5.75 -9.20 -7.57
C ILE A 68 6.83 -8.33 -6.94
N ALA A 69 8.02 -8.26 -7.54
CA ALA A 69 9.12 -7.45 -7.04
C ALA A 69 8.73 -5.97 -6.92
N ALA A 70 8.07 -5.40 -7.93
CA ALA A 70 7.60 -4.01 -7.88
C ALA A 70 6.56 -3.78 -6.77
N LEU A 71 5.59 -4.69 -6.63
CA LEU A 71 4.59 -4.64 -5.56
C LEU A 71 5.24 -4.79 -4.19
N GLU A 72 6.22 -5.67 -4.03
CA GLU A 72 6.99 -5.85 -2.80
C GLU A 72 7.78 -4.61 -2.41
N MET A 73 8.24 -3.82 -3.37
CA MET A 73 8.94 -2.56 -3.11
C MET A 73 8.02 -1.41 -2.72
N GLY A 74 6.71 -1.56 -2.82
CA GLY A 74 5.76 -0.56 -2.36
C GLY A 74 4.98 0.15 -3.46
N VAL A 75 5.02 -0.33 -4.69
CA VAL A 75 4.13 0.13 -5.76
C VAL A 75 2.69 -0.26 -5.44
N ASP A 76 1.73 0.63 -5.66
CA ASP A 76 0.31 0.37 -5.42
C ASP A 76 -0.42 -0.21 -6.62
N SER A 77 0.06 0.11 -7.82
CA SER A 77 -0.48 -0.40 -9.09
C SER A 77 0.63 -0.59 -10.11
N TYR A 78 0.65 -1.74 -10.76
CA TYR A 78 1.56 -2.06 -11.85
C TYR A 78 0.77 -2.13 -13.16
N ILE A 79 1.23 -1.45 -14.20
CA ILE A 79 0.59 -1.40 -15.50
C ILE A 79 1.59 -1.87 -16.56
N THR A 80 1.27 -2.95 -17.24
CA THR A 80 2.12 -3.47 -18.33
C THR A 80 1.88 -2.72 -19.63
N LYS A 81 2.95 -2.42 -20.34
CA LYS A 81 2.92 -1.88 -21.70
C LYS A 81 2.75 -3.02 -22.75
N PRO A 82 1.98 -2.80 -23.85
CA PRO A 82 1.15 -1.63 -24.15
C PRO A 82 -0.15 -1.62 -23.33
N PHE A 83 -0.64 -0.44 -22.98
CA PHE A 83 -1.87 -0.26 -22.20
C PHE A 83 -2.88 0.66 -22.90
N SER A 84 -4.15 0.52 -22.54
CA SER A 84 -5.21 1.42 -22.99
C SER A 84 -5.13 2.75 -22.24
N LEU A 85 -5.07 3.86 -22.98
CA LEU A 85 -5.10 5.20 -22.39
C LEU A 85 -6.35 5.44 -21.52
N ASN A 86 -7.48 4.85 -21.89
CA ASN A 86 -8.72 5.00 -21.13
C ASN A 86 -8.64 4.23 -19.80
N VAL A 87 -8.07 3.03 -19.80
CA VAL A 87 -7.82 2.24 -18.57
C VAL A 87 -6.87 3.00 -17.67
N PHE A 88 -5.77 3.52 -18.22
CA PHE A 88 -4.83 4.34 -17.49
C PHE A 88 -5.47 5.55 -16.81
N LYS A 89 -6.23 6.35 -17.58
CA LYS A 89 -6.96 7.52 -17.03
C LYS A 89 -7.91 7.11 -15.91
N ALA A 90 -8.63 6.01 -16.07
CA ALA A 90 -9.54 5.50 -15.04
C ALA A 90 -8.78 5.12 -13.75
N GLN A 91 -7.63 4.46 -13.86
CA GLN A 91 -6.81 4.09 -12.71
C GLN A 91 -6.21 5.32 -12.00
N VAL A 92 -5.73 6.32 -12.74
CA VAL A 92 -5.24 7.58 -12.16
C VAL A 92 -6.36 8.28 -11.37
N ILE A 93 -7.54 8.42 -11.97
CA ILE A 93 -8.69 9.05 -11.30
C ILE A 93 -9.11 8.26 -10.08
N ALA A 94 -9.17 6.94 -10.17
CA ALA A 94 -9.52 6.07 -9.06
C ALA A 94 -8.52 6.20 -7.90
N SER A 95 -7.22 6.21 -8.19
CA SER A 95 -6.15 6.37 -7.19
C SER A 95 -6.23 7.74 -6.50
N LEU A 96 -6.40 8.82 -7.26
CA LEU A 96 -6.57 10.18 -6.72
C LEU A 96 -7.84 10.30 -5.86
N ASN A 97 -8.96 9.76 -6.33
CA ASN A 97 -10.22 9.80 -5.58
C ASN A 97 -10.10 9.02 -4.27
N ARG A 98 -9.46 7.87 -4.29
CA ARG A 98 -9.22 7.05 -3.10
C ARG A 98 -8.34 7.79 -2.09
N ALA A 99 -7.24 8.38 -2.54
CA ALA A 99 -6.38 9.20 -1.68
C ALA A 99 -7.15 10.38 -1.05
N ARG A 100 -8.03 11.03 -1.83
CA ARG A 100 -8.89 12.11 -1.32
C ARG A 100 -9.94 11.62 -0.34
N MET A 101 -10.56 10.48 -0.59
CA MET A 101 -11.55 9.90 0.34
C MET A 101 -10.90 9.52 1.67
N ILE A 102 -9.74 8.92 1.64
CA ILE A 102 -8.95 8.61 2.83
C ILE A 102 -8.68 9.90 3.62
N ARG A 103 -8.16 10.94 2.97
CA ARG A 103 -7.92 12.26 3.62
C ARG A 103 -9.21 12.89 4.17
N LYS A 104 -10.37 12.75 3.49
CA LYS A 104 -11.66 13.25 3.98
C LYS A 104 -12.16 12.47 5.19
N GLN A 105 -12.09 11.17 5.17
CA GLN A 105 -12.48 10.33 6.31
C GLN A 105 -11.66 10.67 7.56
N LEU A 106 -10.38 11.03 7.40
CA LEU A 106 -9.52 11.50 8.47
C LEU A 106 -10.00 12.76 9.15
N ASN A 107 -10.49 13.73 8.39
CA ASN A 107 -11.00 14.98 8.94
C ASN A 107 -12.40 14.84 9.60
N ILE A 108 -13.15 13.75 9.29
CA ILE A 108 -14.51 13.55 9.81
C ILE A 108 -14.51 12.68 11.06
N TYR A 109 -13.61 11.71 11.16
CA TYR A 109 -13.47 10.89 12.36
C TYR A 109 -12.31 11.42 13.22
N LYS A 110 -12.63 12.26 14.20
CA LYS A 110 -11.78 12.53 15.37
C LYS A 110 -11.65 11.29 16.28
N LYS A 111 -11.36 10.13 15.73
CA LYS A 111 -10.65 9.09 16.47
C LYS A 111 -9.19 9.43 16.34
N GLU A 112 -8.63 10.05 17.33
CA GLU A 112 -7.21 10.41 17.30
C GLU A 112 -6.34 9.16 17.18
N GLU A 113 -6.76 8.06 17.79
CA GLU A 113 -6.03 6.79 17.80
C GLU A 113 -6.98 5.57 17.91
N LEU A 114 -6.58 4.44 17.33
CA LEU A 114 -7.21 3.13 17.52
C LEU A 114 -6.23 2.18 18.20
N GLN A 115 -6.57 1.72 19.41
CA GLN A 115 -5.78 0.73 20.13
C GLN A 115 -6.38 -0.67 19.94
N VAL A 116 -5.57 -1.63 19.46
CA VAL A 116 -5.97 -3.01 19.24
C VAL A 116 -4.83 -3.95 19.67
N GLY A 117 -4.94 -4.50 20.88
CA GLY A 117 -3.85 -5.28 21.47
C GLY A 117 -2.56 -4.49 21.59
N ASP A 118 -1.46 -5.04 21.10
CA ASP A 118 -0.13 -4.41 21.08
C ASP A 118 0.00 -3.27 20.04
N PHE A 119 -1.02 -3.05 19.21
CA PHE A 119 -0.97 -2.12 18.09
C PHE A 119 -1.77 -0.85 18.38
N ARG A 120 -1.18 0.29 18.03
CA ARG A 120 -1.81 1.61 18.07
C ARG A 120 -1.72 2.25 16.68
N PHE A 121 -2.86 2.61 16.12
CA PHE A 121 -2.96 3.29 14.83
C PHE A 121 -3.35 4.75 15.04
N ASP A 122 -2.46 5.66 14.65
CA ASP A 122 -2.69 7.11 14.67
C ASP A 122 -3.32 7.53 13.33
N TYR A 123 -4.59 7.91 13.36
CA TYR A 123 -5.32 8.34 12.16
C TYR A 123 -4.86 9.71 11.64
N GLY A 124 -4.34 10.57 12.49
CA GLY A 124 -3.84 11.89 12.10
C GLY A 124 -2.53 11.81 11.32
N ARG A 125 -1.69 10.84 11.67
CA ARG A 125 -0.37 10.62 11.04
C ARG A 125 -0.34 9.45 10.06
N TYR A 126 -1.42 8.63 10.00
CA TYR A 126 -1.42 7.35 9.27
C TYR A 126 -0.27 6.45 9.66
N GLN A 127 0.02 6.42 10.94
CA GLN A 127 1.15 5.70 11.49
C GLN A 127 0.68 4.56 12.37
N LEU A 128 1.18 3.36 12.08
CA LEU A 128 1.04 2.21 12.95
C LEU A 128 2.22 2.14 13.91
N PHE A 129 1.91 1.84 15.16
CA PHE A 129 2.88 1.55 16.20
C PHE A 129 2.63 0.15 16.76
N LYS A 130 3.69 -0.57 17.10
CA LYS A 130 3.67 -1.80 17.89
C LYS A 130 4.49 -1.57 19.15
N LYS A 131 3.86 -1.65 20.32
CA LYS A 131 4.52 -1.34 21.61
C LYS A 131 5.27 0.00 21.57
N ASP A 132 4.57 1.04 21.04
CA ASP A 132 5.06 2.42 20.84
C ASP A 132 6.21 2.60 19.82
N LEU A 133 6.67 1.54 19.18
CA LEU A 133 7.64 1.63 18.10
C LEU A 133 6.93 1.82 16.75
N PRO A 134 7.27 2.84 15.95
CA PRO A 134 6.63 3.10 14.67
C PRO A 134 7.01 2.01 13.65
N ILE A 135 6.01 1.54 12.90
CA ILE A 135 6.20 0.58 11.80
C ILE A 135 6.08 1.33 10.48
N SER A 136 7.11 1.24 9.65
CA SER A 136 7.09 1.85 8.30
C SER A 136 6.25 1.01 7.34
N LEU A 137 5.18 1.61 6.82
CA LEU A 137 4.22 0.96 5.92
C LEU A 137 4.02 1.81 4.66
N SER A 138 3.81 1.15 3.52
CA SER A 138 3.35 1.82 2.30
C SER A 138 1.86 2.17 2.40
N SER A 139 1.35 3.01 1.49
CA SER A 139 -0.05 3.43 1.51
C SER A 139 -1.04 2.25 1.48
N LYS A 140 -0.74 1.20 0.69
CA LYS A 140 -1.59 0.01 0.61
C LYS A 140 -1.48 -0.88 1.85
N GLU A 141 -0.30 -0.98 2.43
CA GLU A 141 -0.12 -1.70 3.69
C GLU A 141 -0.88 -1.02 4.84
N VAL A 142 -0.86 0.32 4.87
CA VAL A 142 -1.65 1.09 5.84
C VAL A 142 -3.15 0.82 5.68
N GLN A 143 -3.68 0.89 4.45
CA GLN A 143 -5.09 0.61 4.19
C GLN A 143 -5.48 -0.81 4.60
N LEU A 144 -4.62 -1.78 4.26
CA LEU A 144 -4.87 -3.18 4.57
C LEU A 144 -4.83 -3.45 6.08
N ILE A 145 -3.82 -2.93 6.79
CA ILE A 145 -3.75 -3.13 8.24
C ILE A 145 -4.85 -2.36 8.97
N GLN A 146 -5.18 -1.14 8.55
CA GLN A 146 -6.32 -0.39 9.09
C GLN A 146 -7.62 -1.17 8.97
N PHE A 147 -7.91 -1.74 7.79
CA PHE A 147 -9.08 -2.59 7.56
C PHE A 147 -9.16 -3.74 8.57
N PHE A 148 -8.04 -4.40 8.84
CA PHE A 148 -8.00 -5.49 9.82
C PHE A 148 -8.12 -5.00 11.27
N LEU A 149 -7.48 -3.88 11.63
CA LEU A 149 -7.54 -3.32 12.98
C LEU A 149 -8.94 -2.78 13.32
N GLU A 150 -9.68 -2.31 12.32
CA GLU A 150 -11.09 -1.89 12.48
C GLU A 150 -12.06 -3.08 12.60
N ASN A 151 -11.62 -4.28 12.20
CA ASN A 151 -12.42 -5.51 12.19
C ASN A 151 -11.63 -6.69 12.82
N PRO A 152 -11.20 -6.56 14.08
CA PRO A 152 -10.41 -7.61 14.72
C PRO A 152 -11.24 -8.90 14.86
N GLU A 153 -10.54 -10.03 14.77
CA GLU A 153 -11.10 -11.40 14.89
C GLU A 153 -12.09 -11.82 13.78
N GLN A 154 -12.44 -10.91 12.87
CA GLN A 154 -13.24 -11.27 11.71
C GLN A 154 -12.40 -11.93 10.62
N VAL A 155 -12.97 -12.94 9.97
CA VAL A 155 -12.36 -13.62 8.83
C VAL A 155 -12.88 -13.01 7.53
N PHE A 156 -11.97 -12.64 6.64
CA PHE A 156 -12.31 -12.06 5.34
C PHE A 156 -11.71 -12.88 4.22
N SER A 157 -12.52 -13.12 3.17
CA SER A 157 -12.03 -13.73 1.95
C SER A 157 -11.10 -12.79 1.19
N LYS A 158 -10.32 -13.32 0.25
CA LYS A 158 -9.46 -12.50 -0.61
C LYS A 158 -10.27 -11.46 -1.39
N GLU A 159 -11.43 -11.83 -1.89
CA GLU A 159 -12.35 -10.96 -2.63
C GLU A 159 -12.86 -9.81 -1.76
N GLN A 160 -13.24 -10.09 -0.52
CA GLN A 160 -13.69 -9.08 0.44
C GLN A 160 -12.57 -8.09 0.78
N ILE A 161 -11.37 -8.60 1.03
CA ILE A 161 -10.19 -7.77 1.28
C ILE A 161 -9.89 -6.92 0.05
N TYR A 162 -9.89 -7.51 -1.14
CA TYR A 162 -9.60 -6.79 -2.37
C TYR A 162 -10.62 -5.68 -2.62
N SER A 163 -11.90 -5.97 -2.56
CA SER A 163 -12.96 -4.98 -2.77
C SER A 163 -12.89 -3.82 -1.76
N SER A 164 -12.53 -4.12 -0.49
CA SER A 164 -12.45 -3.12 0.57
C SER A 164 -11.23 -2.21 0.43
N VAL A 165 -10.08 -2.75 0.03
CA VAL A 165 -8.79 -2.02 0.01
C VAL A 165 -8.43 -1.51 -1.38
N TRP A 166 -8.74 -2.25 -2.45
CA TRP A 166 -8.42 -1.88 -3.84
C TRP A 166 -9.63 -1.38 -4.63
N GLY A 167 -10.85 -1.69 -4.20
CA GLY A 167 -12.11 -1.31 -4.87
C GLY A 167 -12.58 -2.37 -5.85
N THR A 168 -13.53 -2.00 -6.71
CA THR A 168 -14.09 -2.90 -7.72
C THR A 168 -13.14 -3.06 -8.91
N GLY A 169 -12.79 -4.28 -9.26
CA GLY A 169 -11.93 -4.65 -10.39
C GLY A 169 -11.72 -6.17 -10.41
N ASP A 170 -11.01 -6.67 -11.41
CA ASP A 170 -10.61 -8.07 -11.44
C ASP A 170 -9.68 -8.36 -10.26
N VAL A 171 -10.05 -9.39 -9.48
CA VAL A 171 -9.33 -9.77 -8.27
C VAL A 171 -8.08 -10.53 -8.66
N ASP A 172 -6.91 -9.91 -8.52
CA ASP A 172 -5.67 -10.65 -8.52
C ASP A 172 -5.38 -11.20 -7.11
N ALA A 173 -5.63 -12.50 -6.96
CA ALA A 173 -5.40 -13.21 -5.71
C ALA A 173 -3.92 -13.15 -5.25
N ASN A 174 -2.98 -13.00 -6.19
CA ASN A 174 -1.55 -12.90 -5.91
C ASN A 174 -1.22 -11.56 -5.22
N THR A 175 -1.86 -10.48 -5.66
CA THR A 175 -1.70 -9.17 -5.02
C THR A 175 -1.97 -9.22 -3.51
N ILE A 176 -3.08 -9.86 -3.09
CA ILE A 176 -3.40 -9.98 -1.67
C ILE A 176 -2.30 -10.74 -0.91
N MET A 177 -1.84 -11.86 -1.46
CA MET A 177 -0.80 -12.67 -0.81
C MET A 177 0.50 -11.89 -0.60
N VAL A 178 0.91 -11.12 -1.61
CA VAL A 178 2.11 -10.28 -1.53
C VAL A 178 1.98 -9.29 -0.37
N PHE A 179 0.88 -8.53 -0.28
CA PHE A 179 0.69 -7.54 0.77
C PHE A 179 0.51 -8.17 2.17
N ILE A 180 -0.15 -9.32 2.27
CA ILE A 180 -0.22 -10.07 3.53
C ILE A 180 1.18 -10.49 4.01
N ASN A 181 2.01 -11.03 3.10
CA ASN A 181 3.37 -11.45 3.45
C ASN A 181 4.25 -10.26 3.84
N ARG A 182 4.11 -9.13 3.16
CA ARG A 182 4.81 -7.87 3.52
C ARG A 182 4.40 -7.35 4.89
N LEU A 183 3.11 -7.36 5.21
CA LEU A 183 2.64 -7.01 6.54
C LEU A 183 3.20 -7.97 7.60
N ARG A 184 3.15 -9.28 7.35
CA ARG A 184 3.72 -10.27 8.26
C ARG A 184 5.20 -10.01 8.54
N SER A 185 5.99 -9.70 7.52
CA SER A 185 7.43 -9.39 7.72
C SER A 185 7.69 -8.18 8.62
N LYS A 186 6.69 -7.30 8.80
CA LYS A 186 6.79 -6.09 9.63
C LYS A 186 6.11 -6.21 10.99
N LEU A 187 5.08 -7.04 11.09
CA LEU A 187 4.25 -7.16 12.29
C LEU A 187 4.64 -8.35 13.17
N GLU A 188 5.05 -9.46 12.54
CA GLU A 188 5.30 -10.74 13.21
C GLU A 188 6.76 -10.88 13.62
N GLU A 189 7.00 -11.61 14.70
CA GLU A 189 8.36 -12.04 15.04
C GLU A 189 8.85 -13.16 14.09
N ASN A 190 7.95 -14.08 13.74
CA ASN A 190 8.19 -15.10 12.73
C ASN A 190 7.10 -15.02 11.63
N PRO A 191 7.37 -14.45 10.45
CA PRO A 191 6.40 -14.32 9.38
C PRO A 191 5.84 -15.66 8.85
N LYS A 192 6.57 -16.77 9.04
CA LYS A 192 6.13 -18.12 8.64
C LYS A 192 5.12 -18.73 9.61
N GLU A 193 5.12 -18.26 10.87
CA GLU A 193 4.21 -18.66 11.93
C GLU A 193 3.47 -17.43 12.47
N PRO A 194 2.60 -16.80 11.68
CA PRO A 194 2.02 -15.51 12.02
C PRO A 194 1.04 -15.65 13.19
N CYS A 195 1.21 -14.76 14.18
CA CYS A 195 0.40 -14.71 15.39
C CYS A 195 -0.73 -13.69 15.28
N TYR A 196 -0.47 -12.56 14.63
CA TYR A 196 -1.44 -11.48 14.48
C TYR A 196 -2.24 -11.61 13.19
N LEU A 197 -1.58 -11.65 12.03
CA LEU A 197 -2.24 -11.72 10.74
C LEU A 197 -2.29 -13.18 10.25
N ARG A 198 -3.33 -13.90 10.66
CA ARG A 198 -3.43 -15.36 10.49
C ARG A 198 -4.14 -15.75 9.21
N THR A 199 -3.76 -16.91 8.65
CA THR A 199 -4.49 -17.56 7.55
C THR A 199 -5.57 -18.48 8.13
N VAL A 200 -6.78 -18.34 7.63
CA VAL A 200 -7.86 -19.30 7.86
C VAL A 200 -7.99 -20.13 6.58
N TRP A 201 -7.46 -21.35 6.63
CA TRP A 201 -7.34 -22.22 5.46
C TRP A 201 -8.68 -22.43 4.74
N GLY A 202 -8.67 -22.26 3.42
CA GLY A 202 -9.86 -22.40 2.58
C GLY A 202 -10.82 -21.20 2.64
N ILE A 203 -10.59 -20.19 3.51
CA ILE A 203 -11.50 -19.05 3.70
C ILE A 203 -10.79 -17.73 3.39
N GLY A 204 -9.67 -17.42 4.08
CA GLY A 204 -9.01 -16.14 3.91
C GLY A 204 -8.09 -15.77 5.08
N TYR A 205 -8.21 -14.53 5.57
CA TYR A 205 -7.32 -13.97 6.59
C TYR A 205 -8.10 -13.31 7.72
N THR A 206 -7.48 -13.28 8.90
CA THR A 206 -8.01 -12.60 10.10
C THR A 206 -6.87 -11.94 10.87
N PHE A 207 -7.19 -10.90 11.63
CA PHE A 207 -6.27 -10.25 12.55
C PHE A 207 -6.66 -10.58 13.99
N THR A 208 -5.72 -11.13 14.77
CA THR A 208 -5.90 -11.52 16.16
C THR A 208 -5.10 -10.56 17.05
N PRO A 209 -5.75 -9.72 17.88
CA PRO A 209 -5.08 -8.66 18.67
C PRO A 209 -4.05 -9.18 19.67
N ASP A 210 -4.34 -10.30 20.30
CA ASP A 210 -3.55 -10.83 21.42
C ASP A 210 -2.33 -11.67 20.94
N GLY A 211 -2.17 -11.79 19.62
CA GLY A 211 -1.09 -12.58 19.05
C GLY A 211 -1.15 -14.06 19.42
N CYS A 212 0.00 -14.71 19.48
CA CYS A 212 0.10 -16.07 20.00
C CYS A 212 0.11 -16.03 21.53
N VAL A 213 -1.07 -16.16 22.14
CA VAL A 213 -1.12 -16.43 23.58
C VAL A 213 -0.39 -17.74 23.81
N GLN A 214 0.78 -17.68 24.46
CA GLN A 214 1.40 -18.88 24.99
C GLN A 214 0.42 -19.49 25.98
N LYS A 215 -0.29 -20.56 25.56
CA LYS A 215 -0.99 -21.40 26.52
C LYS A 215 0.07 -21.94 27.49
N LYS A 216 0.09 -21.36 28.67
CA LYS A 216 0.79 -21.94 29.81
C LYS A 216 0.18 -23.28 30.18
#